data_c32611e750cda6129079654dc48332c0
#
_entry.id   c32611e750cda6129079654dc48332c0
#
_cell.length_a   1.000
_cell.length_b   1.000
_cell.length_c   1.000
_cell.angle_alpha   90.00
_cell.angle_beta   90.00
_cell.angle_gamma   90.00
#
_symmetry.space_group_name_H-M   'P 1'
#
loop_
_entity.id
_entity.type
_entity.pdbx_description
1 polymer ?
#
loop_
_entity_poly.entity_id
_entity_poly.type
_entity_poly.pdbx_seq_one_letter_code
_entity_poly.pdbx_strand_id
1 'polypeptide(L)'
;TRYGTAEGIKIWEKTSQQYNEYLKELPDYGGKKSSHAFAIYGGVVIFSLYPLLPDQPPIEEIQEFVTSLFMGAFVKLGKVFNLNRNFDMWMINKVFQKVGKKDRKQFEQYPASFCNISEPYDKKNHAARYHFSQCPNAEFAKKYNLMHVLPLFCNSDYWGISQIHGTLIRCGTCGNSDKCDY
;
A
#
# COMPACT_ATOMS: atom_id res chain seq x y z
N THR A 1 -20.38 10.74 -11.50
CA THR A 1 -20.13 9.30 -11.17
C THR A 1 -20.16 8.47 -12.46
N ARG A 2 -19.17 7.59 -12.66
CA ARG A 2 -19.00 6.78 -13.88
C ARG A 2 -20.26 5.95 -14.24
N TYR A 3 -20.87 5.35 -13.24
CA TYR A 3 -21.99 4.40 -13.44
C TYR A 3 -23.37 4.96 -13.03
N GLY A 4 -23.45 6.20 -12.58
CA GLY A 4 -24.67 6.75 -11.99
C GLY A 4 -24.96 6.21 -10.59
N THR A 5 -25.92 6.83 -9.89
CA THR A 5 -26.18 6.51 -8.47
C THR A 5 -26.76 5.12 -8.26
N ALA A 6 -27.76 4.73 -9.06
CA ALA A 6 -28.44 3.45 -8.87
C ALA A 6 -27.52 2.25 -9.12
N GLU A 7 -26.75 2.28 -10.19
CA GLU A 7 -25.79 1.19 -10.49
C GLU A 7 -24.62 1.20 -9.49
N GLY A 8 -24.14 2.38 -9.09
CA GLY A 8 -23.10 2.53 -8.07
C GLY A 8 -23.50 1.90 -6.74
N ILE A 9 -24.75 2.03 -6.31
CA ILE A 9 -25.29 1.37 -5.09
C ILE A 9 -25.21 -0.16 -5.24
N LYS A 10 -25.67 -0.71 -6.36
CA LYS A 10 -25.62 -2.17 -6.60
C LYS A 10 -24.20 -2.72 -6.61
N ILE A 11 -23.26 -1.99 -7.25
CA ILE A 11 -21.84 -2.36 -7.25
C ILE A 11 -21.32 -2.38 -5.82
N TRP A 12 -21.64 -1.36 -5.03
CA TRP A 12 -21.19 -1.27 -3.64
C TRP A 12 -21.77 -2.37 -2.74
N GLU A 13 -23.04 -2.72 -2.91
CA GLU A 13 -23.67 -3.83 -2.18
C GLU A 13 -22.95 -5.16 -2.47
N LYS A 14 -22.70 -5.47 -3.76
CA LYS A 14 -21.94 -6.66 -4.16
C LYS A 14 -20.50 -6.62 -3.63
N THR A 15 -19.85 -5.46 -3.70
CA THR A 15 -18.49 -5.24 -3.15
C THR A 15 -18.47 -5.54 -1.66
N SER A 16 -19.46 -5.06 -0.90
CA SER A 16 -19.58 -5.29 0.53
C SER A 16 -19.79 -6.76 0.87
N GLN A 17 -20.58 -7.47 0.08
CA GLN A 17 -20.76 -8.93 0.23
C GLN A 17 -19.44 -9.67 -0.03
N GLN A 18 -18.78 -9.39 -1.15
CA GLN A 18 -17.50 -10.01 -1.51
C GLN A 18 -16.41 -9.71 -0.48
N TYR A 19 -16.34 -8.47 0.00
CA TYR A 19 -15.42 -8.06 1.06
C TYR A 19 -15.64 -8.89 2.34
N ASN A 20 -16.88 -9.06 2.77
CA ASN A 20 -17.21 -9.84 3.95
C ASN A 20 -16.86 -11.35 3.79
N GLU A 21 -17.00 -11.91 2.58
CA GLU A 21 -16.53 -13.28 2.31
C GLU A 21 -15.00 -13.37 2.41
N TYR A 22 -14.30 -12.44 1.79
CA TYR A 22 -12.83 -12.39 1.89
C TYR A 22 -12.33 -12.23 3.32
N LEU A 23 -13.02 -11.43 4.16
CA LEU A 23 -12.64 -11.25 5.56
C LEU A 23 -12.65 -12.57 6.37
N LYS A 24 -13.53 -13.51 6.03
CA LYS A 24 -13.61 -14.83 6.71
C LYS A 24 -12.38 -15.70 6.45
N GLU A 25 -11.71 -15.46 5.31
CA GLU A 25 -10.57 -16.26 4.85
C GLU A 25 -9.22 -15.59 5.05
N LEU A 26 -9.21 -14.33 5.52
CA LEU A 26 -7.97 -13.62 5.78
C LEU A 26 -7.21 -14.24 6.96
N PRO A 27 -5.89 -14.35 6.85
CA PRO A 27 -5.05 -14.64 8.00
C PRO A 27 -5.19 -13.55 9.08
N ASP A 28 -4.85 -13.87 10.30
CA ASP A 28 -4.76 -12.86 11.36
C ASP A 28 -3.56 -11.95 11.14
N TYR A 29 -3.82 -10.68 10.91
CA TYR A 29 -2.82 -9.61 10.74
C TYR A 29 -2.70 -8.72 11.99
N GLY A 30 -3.31 -9.11 13.13
CA GLY A 30 -3.40 -8.27 14.34
C GLY A 30 -4.59 -7.29 14.32
N GLY A 31 -5.55 -7.49 13.42
CA GLY A 31 -6.79 -6.72 13.31
C GLY A 31 -6.58 -5.22 13.15
N LYS A 32 -7.48 -4.41 13.72
CA LYS A 32 -7.43 -2.93 13.64
C LYS A 32 -6.19 -2.29 14.30
N LYS A 33 -5.48 -3.03 15.14
CA LYS A 33 -4.25 -2.56 15.83
C LYS A 33 -3.00 -2.77 14.99
N SER A 34 -3.10 -3.47 13.87
CA SER A 34 -1.99 -3.64 12.92
C SER A 34 -1.46 -2.30 12.45
N SER A 35 -0.14 -2.19 12.31
CA SER A 35 0.54 -1.00 11.79
C SER A 35 0.04 -0.60 10.40
N HIS A 36 -0.31 -1.57 9.59
CA HIS A 36 -0.75 -1.42 8.21
C HIS A 36 -2.21 -1.84 8.00
N ALA A 37 -3.05 -1.81 9.06
CA ALA A 37 -4.46 -2.21 8.96
C ALA A 37 -5.19 -1.52 7.80
N PHE A 38 -4.99 -0.21 7.63
CA PHE A 38 -5.60 0.54 6.54
C PHE A 38 -5.16 0.03 5.16
N ALA A 39 -3.87 -0.23 4.96
CA ALA A 39 -3.35 -0.75 3.69
C ALA A 39 -3.85 -2.17 3.39
N ILE A 40 -3.95 -3.03 4.40
CA ILE A 40 -4.44 -4.41 4.25
C ILE A 40 -5.94 -4.41 3.96
N TYR A 41 -6.74 -3.90 4.90
CA TYR A 41 -8.21 -3.99 4.78
C TYR A 41 -8.78 -3.08 3.69
N GLY A 42 -8.17 -1.89 3.48
CA GLY A 42 -8.50 -1.04 2.34
C GLY A 42 -8.10 -1.67 1.02
N GLY A 43 -6.98 -2.41 0.98
CA GLY A 43 -6.58 -3.23 -0.17
C GLY A 43 -7.64 -4.25 -0.53
N VAL A 44 -8.15 -5.00 0.45
CA VAL A 44 -9.23 -6.00 0.24
C VAL A 44 -10.49 -5.35 -0.32
N VAL A 45 -10.83 -4.11 0.08
CA VAL A 45 -11.97 -3.37 -0.52
C VAL A 45 -11.76 -3.17 -2.03
N ILE A 46 -10.57 -2.73 -2.44
CA ILE A 46 -10.26 -2.51 -3.87
C ILE A 46 -10.24 -3.84 -4.63
N PHE A 47 -9.66 -4.89 -4.07
CA PHE A 47 -9.68 -6.23 -4.65
C PHE A 47 -11.11 -6.81 -4.76
N SER A 48 -12.01 -6.44 -3.85
CA SER A 48 -13.43 -6.81 -3.93
C SER A 48 -14.18 -5.98 -4.97
N LEU A 49 -13.84 -4.71 -5.12
CA LEU A 49 -14.52 -3.76 -6.01
C LEU A 49 -14.17 -3.99 -7.48
N TYR A 50 -12.87 -4.06 -7.78
CA TYR A 50 -12.40 -4.03 -9.17
C TYR A 50 -13.02 -5.12 -10.07
N PRO A 51 -13.09 -6.40 -9.66
CA PRO A 51 -13.70 -7.47 -10.48
C PRO A 51 -15.20 -7.28 -10.74
N LEU A 52 -15.88 -6.46 -9.92
CA LEU A 52 -17.31 -6.20 -10.01
C LEU A 52 -17.65 -4.96 -10.85
N LEU A 53 -16.65 -4.23 -11.32
CA LEU A 53 -16.88 -3.12 -12.24
C LEU A 53 -17.34 -3.65 -13.60
N PRO A 54 -18.48 -3.15 -14.16
CA PRO A 54 -19.10 -3.71 -15.36
C PRO A 54 -18.20 -3.75 -16.59
N ASP A 55 -17.35 -2.75 -16.76
CA ASP A 55 -16.45 -2.58 -17.91
C ASP A 55 -14.99 -2.92 -17.59
N GLN A 56 -14.68 -3.32 -16.34
CA GLN A 56 -13.32 -3.59 -15.86
C GLN A 56 -12.30 -2.61 -16.46
N PRO A 57 -12.41 -1.31 -16.15
CA PRO A 57 -11.60 -0.29 -16.80
C PRO A 57 -10.12 -0.57 -16.62
N PRO A 58 -9.26 -0.12 -17.56
CA PRO A 58 -7.82 -0.16 -17.35
C PRO A 58 -7.44 0.42 -15.99
N ILE A 59 -6.45 -0.18 -15.32
CA ILE A 59 -6.06 0.25 -13.96
C ILE A 59 -5.61 1.71 -13.93
N GLU A 60 -5.09 2.24 -15.02
CA GLU A 60 -4.67 3.63 -15.17
C GLU A 60 -5.82 4.61 -14.96
N GLU A 61 -7.04 4.25 -15.37
CA GLU A 61 -8.23 5.10 -15.23
C GLU A 61 -8.71 5.24 -13.79
N ILE A 62 -8.43 4.24 -12.94
CA ILE A 62 -8.80 4.28 -11.52
C ILE A 62 -7.62 4.54 -10.60
N GLN A 63 -6.40 4.60 -11.16
CA GLN A 63 -5.16 4.80 -10.40
C GLN A 63 -5.22 6.08 -9.57
N GLU A 64 -5.69 7.20 -10.15
CA GLU A 64 -5.79 8.48 -9.43
C GLU A 64 -6.72 8.38 -8.22
N PHE A 65 -7.88 7.74 -8.38
CA PHE A 65 -8.82 7.53 -7.27
C PHE A 65 -8.19 6.71 -6.15
N VAL A 66 -7.59 5.56 -6.47
CA VAL A 66 -6.93 4.69 -5.48
C VAL A 66 -5.76 5.42 -4.81
N THR A 67 -4.94 6.12 -5.58
CA THR A 67 -3.83 6.91 -5.07
C THR A 67 -4.30 7.98 -4.08
N SER A 68 -5.38 8.69 -4.39
CA SER A 68 -5.94 9.72 -3.51
C SER A 68 -6.40 9.15 -2.17
N LEU A 69 -6.99 7.95 -2.18
CA LEU A 69 -7.42 7.25 -0.96
C LEU A 69 -6.25 6.87 -0.04
N PHE A 70 -5.18 6.31 -0.61
CA PHE A 70 -4.08 5.76 0.17
C PHE A 70 -2.99 6.78 0.47
N MET A 71 -2.75 7.72 -0.44
CA MET A 71 -1.61 8.64 -0.38
C MET A 71 -2.00 10.11 -0.15
N GLY A 72 -3.28 10.44 -0.04
CA GLY A 72 -3.74 11.83 0.12
C GLY A 72 -3.13 12.58 1.32
N ALA A 73 -2.74 11.87 2.37
CA ALA A 73 -2.04 12.46 3.52
C ALA A 73 -0.65 13.03 3.16
N PHE A 74 0.02 12.48 2.14
CA PHE A 74 1.35 12.94 1.70
C PHE A 74 1.32 14.35 1.14
N VAL A 75 0.22 14.80 0.54
CA VAL A 75 0.02 16.20 0.09
C VAL A 75 0.18 17.17 1.27
N LYS A 76 -0.39 16.83 2.43
CA LYS A 76 -0.27 17.65 3.64
C LYS A 76 1.14 17.60 4.20
N LEU A 77 1.76 16.43 4.20
CA LEU A 77 3.15 16.24 4.64
C LEU A 77 4.12 17.03 3.78
N GLY A 78 3.95 17.08 2.47
CA GLY A 78 4.82 17.81 1.55
C GLY A 78 4.82 19.33 1.76
N LYS A 79 3.84 19.90 2.48
CA LYS A 79 3.87 21.31 2.88
C LYS A 79 4.89 21.58 3.99
N VAL A 80 5.30 20.56 4.73
CA VAL A 80 6.19 20.66 5.90
C VAL A 80 7.53 19.98 5.62
N PHE A 81 7.50 18.82 4.97
CA PHE A 81 8.68 18.00 4.67
C PHE A 81 9.11 18.17 3.21
N ASN A 82 10.43 18.24 3.02
CA ASN A 82 11.05 18.22 1.70
C ASN A 82 12.25 17.28 1.72
N LEU A 83 12.10 16.10 1.12
CA LEU A 83 13.12 15.05 1.15
C LEU A 83 14.43 15.43 0.43
N ASN A 84 14.47 16.55 -0.31
CA ASN A 84 15.72 17.10 -0.83
C ASN A 84 16.58 17.75 0.27
N ARG A 85 16.03 17.95 1.49
CA ARG A 85 16.78 18.48 2.63
C ARG A 85 17.37 17.33 3.45
N ASN A 86 18.66 17.39 3.76
CA ASN A 86 19.35 16.35 4.53
C ASN A 86 18.67 16.02 5.87
N PHE A 87 18.20 17.05 6.57
CA PHE A 87 17.52 16.89 7.86
C PHE A 87 16.18 16.15 7.70
N ASP A 88 15.37 16.55 6.72
CA ASP A 88 14.04 15.93 6.51
C ASP A 88 14.18 14.47 6.07
N MET A 89 15.12 14.17 5.17
CA MET A 89 15.42 12.80 4.75
C MET A 89 15.93 11.95 5.92
N TRP A 90 16.84 12.47 6.73
CA TRP A 90 17.31 11.78 7.95
C TRP A 90 16.16 11.52 8.91
N MET A 91 15.27 12.50 9.13
CA MET A 91 14.13 12.37 10.03
C MET A 91 13.14 11.32 9.53
N ILE A 92 12.79 11.33 8.25
CA ILE A 92 11.93 10.30 7.64
C ILE A 92 12.57 8.92 7.75
N ASN A 93 13.87 8.78 7.51
CA ASN A 93 14.55 7.50 7.72
C ASN A 93 14.44 7.01 9.19
N LYS A 94 14.52 7.90 10.18
CA LYS A 94 14.30 7.54 11.59
C LYS A 94 12.86 7.05 11.84
N VAL A 95 11.88 7.67 11.18
CA VAL A 95 10.48 7.21 11.25
C VAL A 95 10.36 5.81 10.64
N PHE A 96 10.93 5.57 9.46
CA PHE A 96 10.91 4.25 8.80
C PHE A 96 11.60 3.18 9.65
N GLN A 97 12.73 3.48 10.27
CA GLN A 97 13.39 2.56 11.20
C GLN A 97 12.50 2.19 12.40
N LYS A 98 11.78 3.18 12.95
CA LYS A 98 10.85 2.94 14.07
C LYS A 98 9.65 2.09 13.63
N VAL A 99 9.08 2.40 12.48
CA VAL A 99 7.99 1.61 11.87
C VAL A 99 8.48 0.20 11.56
N GLY A 100 9.63 0.05 10.93
CA GLY A 100 10.19 -1.27 10.62
C GLY A 100 10.45 -2.15 11.85
N LYS A 101 10.88 -1.55 12.99
CA LYS A 101 10.99 -2.27 14.26
C LYS A 101 9.63 -2.74 14.78
N LYS A 102 8.59 -1.92 14.63
CA LYS A 102 7.22 -2.27 15.03
C LYS A 102 6.67 -3.37 14.14
N ASP A 103 6.89 -3.27 12.84
CA ASP A 103 6.43 -4.24 11.85
C ASP A 103 7.07 -5.62 12.07
N ARG A 104 8.39 -5.67 12.37
CA ARG A 104 9.05 -6.94 12.70
C ARG A 104 8.45 -7.61 13.93
N LYS A 105 8.20 -6.85 15.01
CA LYS A 105 7.53 -7.40 16.21
C LYS A 105 6.12 -7.89 15.89
N GLN A 106 5.40 -7.18 15.03
CA GLN A 106 4.10 -7.60 14.59
C GLN A 106 4.18 -8.86 13.73
N PHE A 107 5.16 -8.96 12.84
CA PHE A 107 5.39 -10.12 12.00
C PHE A 107 5.75 -11.37 12.83
N GLU A 108 6.54 -11.23 13.91
CA GLU A 108 6.81 -12.32 14.86
C GLU A 108 5.53 -12.88 15.49
N GLN A 109 4.56 -12.01 15.78
CA GLN A 109 3.27 -12.40 16.36
C GLN A 109 2.24 -12.83 15.32
N TYR A 110 2.26 -12.21 14.16
CA TYR A 110 1.33 -12.42 13.04
C TYR A 110 2.13 -12.63 11.74
N PRO A 111 2.59 -13.86 11.45
CA PRO A 111 3.51 -14.12 10.33
C PRO A 111 2.95 -13.83 8.94
N ALA A 112 1.65 -13.61 8.83
CA ALA A 112 1.02 -13.18 7.57
C ALA A 112 1.11 -11.67 7.34
N SER A 113 1.52 -10.86 8.33
CA SER A 113 1.58 -9.40 8.22
C SER A 113 2.77 -8.91 7.39
N PHE A 114 2.91 -7.59 7.23
CA PHE A 114 4.08 -7.02 6.56
C PHE A 114 5.38 -7.30 7.33
N CYS A 115 6.40 -7.75 6.61
CA CYS A 115 7.75 -7.86 7.14
C CYS A 115 8.61 -6.74 6.55
N ASN A 116 8.85 -5.70 7.34
CA ASN A 116 9.59 -4.50 6.94
C ASN A 116 11.01 -4.52 7.53
N ILE A 117 11.98 -4.34 6.66
CA ILE A 117 13.40 -4.25 7.01
C ILE A 117 13.90 -2.89 6.53
N SER A 118 14.30 -2.03 7.48
CA SER A 118 14.78 -0.67 7.21
C SER A 118 16.28 -0.57 7.44
N GLU A 119 16.97 0.12 6.57
CA GLU A 119 18.41 0.34 6.63
C GLU A 119 18.75 1.66 7.35
N PRO A 120 19.99 1.83 7.86
CA PRO A 120 20.49 3.11 8.32
C PRO A 120 20.46 4.16 7.21
N TYR A 121 20.32 5.44 7.59
CA TYR A 121 20.37 6.54 6.64
C TYR A 121 21.72 6.60 5.92
N ASP A 122 21.67 6.54 4.60
CA ASP A 122 22.84 6.70 3.74
C ASP A 122 23.08 8.18 3.46
N LYS A 123 23.89 8.80 4.33
CA LYS A 123 24.22 10.22 4.21
C LYS A 123 25.00 10.55 2.92
N LYS A 124 25.82 9.61 2.42
CA LYS A 124 26.67 9.84 1.22
C LYS A 124 25.81 9.97 -0.04
N ASN A 125 24.82 9.12 -0.16
CA ASN A 125 23.93 9.06 -1.33
C ASN A 125 22.59 9.78 -1.08
N HIS A 126 22.42 10.42 0.07
CA HIS A 126 21.17 11.08 0.46
C HIS A 126 19.95 10.16 0.31
N ALA A 127 20.05 8.93 0.83
CA ALA A 127 19.04 7.90 0.63
C ALA A 127 18.55 7.29 1.94
N ALA A 128 17.23 7.09 2.02
CA ALA A 128 16.58 6.24 3.01
C ALA A 128 16.14 4.95 2.30
N ARG A 129 16.55 3.79 2.82
CA ARG A 129 16.23 2.50 2.21
C ARG A 129 15.48 1.62 3.18
N TYR A 130 14.45 0.97 2.66
CA TYR A 130 13.76 -0.11 3.34
C TYR A 130 13.16 -1.07 2.32
N HIS A 131 12.82 -2.27 2.75
CA HIS A 131 12.12 -3.22 1.91
C HIS A 131 11.14 -4.07 2.71
N PHE A 132 10.11 -4.54 2.03
CA PHE A 132 9.23 -5.58 2.53
C PHE A 132 9.64 -6.91 1.91
N SER A 133 9.95 -7.91 2.74
CA SER A 133 10.14 -9.30 2.30
C SER A 133 8.82 -10.07 2.25
N GLN A 134 7.76 -9.51 2.81
CA GLN A 134 6.40 -10.03 2.72
C GLN A 134 5.39 -8.89 2.65
N CYS A 135 4.41 -9.03 1.75
CA CYS A 135 3.32 -8.08 1.53
C CYS A 135 1.96 -8.82 1.53
N PRO A 136 1.10 -8.60 2.53
CA PRO A 136 -0.24 -9.20 2.58
C PRO A 136 -1.08 -8.98 1.33
N ASN A 137 -0.99 -7.79 0.72
CA ASN A 137 -1.73 -7.47 -0.50
C ASN A 137 -1.25 -8.30 -1.70
N ALA A 138 0.06 -8.57 -1.80
CA ALA A 138 0.60 -9.42 -2.86
C ALA A 138 0.17 -10.87 -2.67
N GLU A 139 0.23 -11.39 -1.44
CA GLU A 139 -0.23 -12.75 -1.13
C GLU A 139 -1.73 -12.92 -1.37
N PHE A 140 -2.53 -11.92 -0.99
CA PHE A 140 -3.95 -11.88 -1.29
C PHE A 140 -4.21 -11.90 -2.81
N ALA A 141 -3.54 -11.02 -3.55
CA ALA A 141 -3.69 -10.94 -5.00
C ALA A 141 -3.29 -12.25 -5.70
N LYS A 142 -2.24 -12.94 -5.24
CA LYS A 142 -1.84 -14.28 -5.73
C LYS A 142 -2.94 -15.30 -5.45
N LYS A 143 -3.44 -15.38 -4.21
CA LYS A 143 -4.45 -16.35 -3.77
C LYS A 143 -5.74 -16.27 -4.62
N TYR A 144 -6.16 -15.05 -4.96
CA TYR A 144 -7.43 -14.81 -5.66
C TYR A 144 -7.28 -14.47 -7.14
N ASN A 145 -6.09 -14.67 -7.73
CA ASN A 145 -5.79 -14.36 -9.14
C ASN A 145 -6.04 -12.89 -9.52
N LEU A 146 -5.72 -11.97 -8.61
CA LEU A 146 -5.92 -10.52 -8.74
C LEU A 146 -4.60 -9.75 -8.92
N MET A 147 -3.55 -10.43 -9.41
CA MET A 147 -2.22 -9.84 -9.59
C MET A 147 -2.22 -8.64 -10.54
N HIS A 148 -3.14 -8.60 -11.51
CA HIS A 148 -3.33 -7.47 -12.42
C HIS A 148 -3.89 -6.21 -11.73
N VAL A 149 -4.48 -6.35 -10.53
CA VAL A 149 -5.00 -5.23 -9.71
C VAL A 149 -3.94 -4.69 -8.74
N LEU A 150 -2.97 -5.52 -8.36
CA LEU A 150 -1.93 -5.15 -7.39
C LEU A 150 -1.16 -3.86 -7.72
N PRO A 151 -0.85 -3.54 -9.00
CA PRO A 151 -0.16 -2.30 -9.35
C PRO A 151 -0.85 -1.02 -8.90
N LEU A 152 -2.19 -1.03 -8.69
CA LEU A 152 -2.92 0.13 -8.14
C LEU A 152 -2.35 0.61 -6.79
N PHE A 153 -1.88 -0.31 -5.96
CA PHE A 153 -1.26 0.00 -4.67
C PHE A 153 0.21 0.35 -4.85
N CYS A 154 0.94 -0.50 -5.56
CA CYS A 154 2.37 -0.34 -5.73
C CYS A 154 2.74 0.95 -6.47
N ASN A 155 1.95 1.36 -7.47
CA ASN A 155 2.19 2.59 -8.23
C ASN A 155 1.84 3.84 -7.42
N SER A 156 0.90 3.75 -6.47
CA SER A 156 0.54 4.87 -5.60
C SER A 156 1.71 5.38 -4.76
N ASP A 157 2.69 4.53 -4.43
CA ASP A 157 3.87 4.90 -3.66
C ASP A 157 4.73 5.95 -4.38
N TYR A 158 4.89 5.84 -5.70
CA TYR A 158 5.64 6.82 -6.50
C TYR A 158 5.05 8.22 -6.37
N TRP A 159 3.73 8.31 -6.49
CA TRP A 159 3.03 9.57 -6.32
C TRP A 159 3.16 10.07 -4.88
N GLY A 160 2.96 9.22 -3.88
CA GLY A 160 3.07 9.59 -2.46
C GLY A 160 4.43 10.19 -2.12
N ILE A 161 5.51 9.52 -2.53
CA ILE A 161 6.89 9.99 -2.30
C ILE A 161 7.16 11.31 -3.05
N SER A 162 6.63 11.48 -4.27
CA SER A 162 6.78 12.74 -5.01
C SER A 162 6.14 13.93 -4.30
N GLN A 163 5.03 13.72 -3.57
CA GLN A 163 4.36 14.78 -2.82
C GLN A 163 5.20 15.35 -1.67
N ILE A 164 6.14 14.58 -1.15
CA ILE A 164 7.11 15.03 -0.14
C ILE A 164 8.48 15.34 -0.78
N HIS A 165 8.49 15.65 -2.07
CA HIS A 165 9.66 16.06 -2.86
C HIS A 165 10.78 15.01 -2.94
N GLY A 166 10.42 13.74 -2.78
CA GLY A 166 11.33 12.60 -2.94
C GLY A 166 11.20 11.95 -4.30
N THR A 167 12.17 11.11 -4.63
CA THR A 167 12.14 10.21 -5.78
C THR A 167 12.18 8.77 -5.27
N LEU A 168 11.16 7.99 -5.58
CA LEU A 168 11.17 6.56 -5.29
C LEU A 168 11.96 5.83 -6.38
N ILE A 169 12.98 5.08 -5.98
CA ILE A 169 13.74 4.19 -6.86
C ILE A 169 13.44 2.76 -6.41
N ARG A 170 12.81 1.98 -7.26
CA ARG A 170 12.35 0.62 -6.95
C ARG A 170 12.76 -0.32 -8.07
N CYS A 171 13.38 -1.46 -7.72
CA CYS A 171 13.75 -2.52 -8.66
C CYS A 171 12.68 -3.61 -8.75
N GLY A 172 11.89 -3.82 -7.70
CA GLY A 172 10.86 -4.84 -7.65
C GLY A 172 9.78 -4.62 -6.60
N THR A 173 8.73 -5.40 -6.69
CA THR A 173 7.66 -5.49 -5.69
C THR A 173 7.44 -6.95 -5.33
N CYS A 174 6.83 -7.24 -4.17
CA CYS A 174 6.45 -8.62 -3.81
C CYS A 174 5.49 -9.28 -4.82
N GLY A 175 5.01 -8.53 -5.80
CA GLY A 175 4.22 -9.03 -6.92
C GLY A 175 5.06 -9.67 -8.03
N ASN A 176 6.30 -9.23 -8.22
CA ASN A 176 7.17 -9.65 -9.33
C ASN A 176 8.64 -9.92 -8.91
N SER A 177 8.93 -9.88 -7.62
CA SER A 177 10.27 -10.05 -7.04
C SER A 177 10.14 -10.64 -5.63
N ASP A 178 11.25 -11.07 -5.04
CA ASP A 178 11.32 -11.60 -3.68
C ASP A 178 11.06 -10.53 -2.61
N LYS A 179 11.12 -9.27 -2.99
CA LYS A 179 10.92 -8.13 -2.08
C LYS A 179 10.34 -6.93 -2.80
N CYS A 180 9.74 -6.05 -2.01
CA CYS A 180 9.33 -4.72 -2.44
C CYS A 180 10.32 -3.71 -1.86
N ASP A 181 11.19 -3.13 -2.68
CA ASP A 181 12.24 -2.20 -2.24
C ASP A 181 11.82 -0.72 -2.41
N TYR A 182 12.38 0.10 -1.52
CA TYR A 182 12.14 1.53 -1.44
C TYR A 182 13.42 2.31 -1.18
#